data_7d17dfb86c54b8512d2b6d30f0cd910d
#
_entry.id   7d17dfb86c54b8512d2b6d30f0cd910d
#
_cell.length_a   1.000
_cell.length_b   1.000
_cell.length_c   1.000
_cell.angle_alpha   90.00
_cell.angle_beta   90.00
_cell.angle_gamma   90.00
#
_symmetry.space_group_name_H-M   'P 1'
#
loop_
_entity.id
_entity.type
_entity.pdbx_description
1 polymer ?
#
loop_
_entity_poly.entity_id
_entity_poly.type
_entity_poly.pdbx_seq_one_letter_code
_entity_poly.pdbx_strand_id
1 'polypeptide(L)'
;QANASTIANNFVSANVDLILANATTALQACAAATTDIPILGTSVTDYATALEISDWSGTTGRNISGTSDLAPLDQQEDMLVELYPDAKHVAILYCSAEANSKYQATEFEKYLDEDGISYKEFTASDSNDIGSVVQSATEYADVIYIPTDNTMLKSVIRNSATEHRSNQQYRTSGRNSDYCRRGRYL
;
A
#
# COMPACT_ATOMS: atom_id res chain seq x y z
N GLN A 1 10.64 8.70 -3.59
CA GLN A 1 10.16 9.90 -4.34
C GLN A 1 11.28 10.55 -5.14
N ALA A 2 12.43 10.93 -4.55
CA ALA A 2 13.53 11.61 -5.26
C ALA A 2 13.96 10.92 -6.57
N ASN A 3 14.07 9.58 -6.57
CA ASN A 3 14.46 8.82 -7.76
C ASN A 3 13.38 8.90 -8.87
N ALA A 4 12.10 8.88 -8.53
CA ALA A 4 11.02 8.98 -9.51
C ALA A 4 11.01 10.34 -10.21
N SER A 5 11.20 11.43 -9.47
CA SER A 5 11.30 12.78 -10.02
C SER A 5 12.52 12.95 -10.95
N THR A 6 13.68 12.37 -10.56
CA THR A 6 14.87 12.39 -11.44
C THR A 6 14.62 11.64 -12.74
N ILE A 7 13.98 10.47 -12.69
CA ILE A 7 13.66 9.67 -13.87
C ILE A 7 12.66 10.41 -14.77
N ALA A 8 11.60 10.99 -14.20
CA ALA A 8 10.62 11.77 -14.94
C ALA A 8 11.27 12.97 -15.67
N ASN A 9 12.14 13.72 -15.01
CA ASN A 9 12.89 14.82 -15.62
C ASN A 9 13.82 14.35 -16.74
N ASN A 10 14.41 13.16 -16.62
CA ASN A 10 15.22 12.59 -17.71
C ASN A 10 14.39 12.27 -18.95
N PHE A 11 13.15 11.76 -18.78
CA PHE A 11 12.24 11.53 -19.91
C PHE A 11 11.87 12.83 -20.60
N VAL A 12 11.57 13.88 -19.84
CA VAL A 12 11.28 15.22 -20.40
C VAL A 12 12.48 15.74 -21.18
N SER A 13 13.68 15.65 -20.62
CA SER A 13 14.93 16.09 -21.27
C SER A 13 15.25 15.29 -22.54
N ALA A 14 14.85 14.03 -22.58
CA ALA A 14 15.03 13.17 -23.75
C ALA A 14 13.94 13.37 -24.83
N ASN A 15 12.95 14.23 -24.59
CA ASN A 15 11.80 14.48 -25.46
C ASN A 15 11.12 13.19 -25.91
N VAL A 16 10.78 12.29 -24.97
CA VAL A 16 10.04 11.06 -25.30
C VAL A 16 8.62 11.38 -25.77
N ASP A 17 8.05 10.56 -26.63
CA ASP A 17 6.72 10.78 -27.20
C ASP A 17 5.60 10.39 -26.23
N LEU A 18 5.88 9.51 -25.27
CA LEU A 18 4.92 8.96 -24.31
C LEU A 18 5.64 8.49 -23.05
N ILE A 19 4.99 8.67 -21.88
CA ILE A 19 5.46 8.13 -20.61
C ILE A 19 4.45 7.10 -20.10
N LEU A 20 4.91 5.90 -19.76
CA LEU A 20 4.12 4.92 -19.00
C LEU A 20 4.52 5.00 -17.52
N ALA A 21 3.60 5.50 -16.69
CA ALA A 21 3.77 5.64 -15.26
C ALA A 21 3.13 4.46 -14.51
N ASN A 22 3.95 3.64 -13.87
CA ASN A 22 3.50 2.49 -13.08
C ASN A 22 3.53 2.84 -11.58
N ALA A 23 2.38 2.81 -10.94
CA ALA A 23 2.08 3.20 -9.55
C ALA A 23 1.89 4.71 -9.33
N THR A 24 1.15 5.03 -8.25
CA THR A 24 0.75 6.39 -7.86
C THR A 24 1.93 7.36 -7.76
N THR A 25 3.02 6.97 -7.07
CA THR A 25 4.20 7.84 -6.91
C THR A 25 4.90 8.14 -8.25
N ALA A 26 4.92 7.18 -9.19
CA ALA A 26 5.49 7.41 -10.52
C ALA A 26 4.61 8.37 -11.33
N LEU A 27 3.27 8.19 -11.26
CA LEU A 27 2.31 9.08 -11.91
C LEU A 27 2.46 10.52 -11.40
N GLN A 28 2.52 10.72 -10.08
CA GLN A 28 2.71 12.02 -9.45
C GLN A 28 4.00 12.70 -9.92
N ALA A 29 5.10 11.95 -9.97
CA ALA A 29 6.39 12.47 -10.42
C ALA A 29 6.35 12.90 -11.89
N CYS A 30 5.71 12.11 -12.76
CA CYS A 30 5.55 12.44 -14.19
C CYS A 30 4.61 13.64 -14.39
N ALA A 31 3.49 13.68 -13.66
CA ALA A 31 2.53 14.79 -13.72
C ALA A 31 3.16 16.13 -13.30
N ALA A 32 4.08 16.10 -12.32
CA ALA A 32 4.83 17.27 -11.90
C ALA A 32 5.93 17.70 -12.89
N ALA A 33 6.42 16.78 -13.72
CA ALA A 33 7.53 17.03 -14.63
C ALA A 33 7.09 17.60 -15.99
N THR A 34 5.88 17.27 -16.46
CA THR A 34 5.42 17.69 -17.79
C THR A 34 3.90 17.82 -17.86
N THR A 35 3.45 18.82 -18.61
CA THR A 35 2.05 19.03 -19.02
C THR A 35 1.81 18.73 -20.51
N ASP A 36 2.86 18.44 -21.26
CA ASP A 36 2.83 18.32 -22.74
C ASP A 36 2.96 16.88 -23.21
N ILE A 37 3.89 16.11 -22.61
CA ILE A 37 4.09 14.71 -22.99
C ILE A 37 2.93 13.89 -22.46
N PRO A 38 2.24 13.09 -23.32
CA PRO A 38 1.19 12.19 -22.85
C PRO A 38 1.69 11.20 -21.79
N ILE A 39 0.89 10.99 -20.73
CA ILE A 39 1.21 10.06 -19.65
C ILE A 39 0.09 9.01 -19.55
N LEU A 40 0.46 7.73 -19.63
CA LEU A 40 -0.44 6.63 -19.33
C LEU A 40 -0.09 6.05 -17.94
N GLY A 41 -1.06 6.09 -17.03
CA GLY A 41 -0.94 5.50 -15.71
C GLY A 41 -1.44 4.05 -15.67
N THR A 42 -0.76 3.21 -14.91
CA THR A 42 -1.20 1.86 -14.56
C THR A 42 -0.84 1.56 -13.11
N SER A 43 -1.52 0.63 -12.48
CA SER A 43 -1.34 0.34 -11.04
C SER A 43 -1.49 1.61 -10.18
N VAL A 44 -2.48 2.43 -10.52
CA VAL A 44 -2.84 3.66 -9.83
C VAL A 44 -4.19 3.43 -9.13
N THR A 45 -4.20 3.53 -7.82
CA THR A 45 -5.38 3.25 -7.00
C THR A 45 -6.52 4.22 -7.30
N ASP A 46 -6.24 5.53 -7.17
CA ASP A 46 -7.21 6.59 -7.41
C ASP A 46 -6.55 7.82 -8.06
N TYR A 47 -7.06 8.22 -9.22
CA TYR A 47 -6.49 9.34 -9.99
C TYR A 47 -6.83 10.70 -9.39
N ALA A 48 -8.00 10.83 -8.77
CA ALA A 48 -8.41 12.09 -8.14
C ALA A 48 -7.46 12.42 -6.99
N THR A 49 -7.23 11.46 -6.11
CA THR A 49 -6.28 11.59 -4.98
C THR A 49 -4.83 11.75 -5.47
N ALA A 50 -4.41 10.95 -6.44
CA ALA A 50 -3.04 10.99 -6.96
C ALA A 50 -2.68 12.35 -7.57
N LEU A 51 -3.63 13.01 -8.22
CA LEU A 51 -3.44 14.26 -8.95
C LEU A 51 -4.05 15.47 -8.23
N GLU A 52 -4.54 15.29 -7.00
CA GLU A 52 -5.16 16.33 -6.16
C GLU A 52 -6.32 17.05 -6.89
N ILE A 53 -7.22 16.27 -7.53
CA ILE A 53 -8.37 16.80 -8.27
C ILE A 53 -9.59 16.76 -7.35
N SER A 54 -10.05 17.92 -6.87
CA SER A 54 -11.21 18.05 -5.98
C SER A 54 -12.54 17.82 -6.70
N ASP A 55 -12.64 18.26 -7.95
CA ASP A 55 -13.88 18.19 -8.74
C ASP A 55 -13.81 17.05 -9.77
N TRP A 56 -13.67 15.81 -9.27
CA TRP A 56 -13.53 14.64 -10.12
C TRP A 56 -14.78 14.38 -10.96
N SER A 57 -14.63 14.39 -12.28
CA SER A 57 -15.70 14.16 -13.26
C SER A 57 -15.50 12.89 -14.11
N GLY A 58 -14.61 11.99 -13.69
CA GLY A 58 -14.26 10.80 -14.46
C GLY A 58 -13.11 11.03 -15.46
N THR A 59 -12.57 12.25 -15.52
CA THR A 59 -11.43 12.60 -16.37
C THR A 59 -10.41 13.41 -15.61
N THR A 60 -9.14 13.28 -15.97
CA THR A 60 -8.06 14.04 -15.31
C THR A 60 -8.03 15.51 -15.75
N GLY A 61 -8.61 15.84 -16.90
CA GLY A 61 -8.52 17.19 -17.51
C GLY A 61 -7.09 17.62 -17.89
N ARG A 62 -6.15 16.66 -17.99
CA ARG A 62 -4.73 16.88 -18.24
C ARG A 62 -4.23 15.93 -19.34
N ASN A 63 -2.94 16.00 -19.66
CA ASN A 63 -2.23 15.08 -20.57
C ASN A 63 -2.08 13.65 -20.00
N ILE A 64 -2.96 13.23 -19.09
CA ILE A 64 -2.88 11.98 -18.33
C ILE A 64 -4.14 11.15 -18.55
N SER A 65 -3.95 9.86 -18.83
CA SER A 65 -4.99 8.83 -18.86
C SER A 65 -4.44 7.53 -18.28
N GLY A 66 -5.29 6.51 -18.12
CA GLY A 66 -4.82 5.20 -17.63
C GLY A 66 -5.92 4.34 -17.05
N THR A 67 -5.50 3.34 -16.26
CA THR A 67 -6.39 2.38 -15.59
C THR A 67 -6.21 2.45 -14.09
N SER A 68 -7.32 2.37 -13.33
CA SER A 68 -7.30 2.19 -11.89
C SER A 68 -7.14 0.71 -11.53
N ASP A 69 -6.44 0.44 -10.42
CA ASP A 69 -6.33 -0.88 -9.82
C ASP A 69 -6.93 -0.93 -8.40
N LEU A 70 -7.82 0.01 -8.08
CA LEU A 70 -8.52 0.01 -6.80
C LEU A 70 -9.26 -1.32 -6.61
N ALA A 71 -8.89 -2.04 -5.57
CA ALA A 71 -9.56 -3.28 -5.20
C ALA A 71 -10.98 -3.00 -4.67
N PRO A 72 -11.93 -3.94 -4.78
CA PRO A 72 -13.25 -3.80 -4.17
C PRO A 72 -13.13 -3.90 -2.63
N LEU A 73 -13.06 -2.76 -1.97
CA LEU A 73 -12.79 -2.67 -0.54
C LEU A 73 -13.95 -3.19 0.32
N ASP A 74 -15.18 -3.05 -0.17
CA ASP A 74 -16.38 -3.67 0.36
C ASP A 74 -16.23 -5.20 0.47
N GLN A 75 -15.81 -5.84 -0.61
CA GLN A 75 -15.61 -7.30 -0.63
C GLN A 75 -14.41 -7.73 0.22
N GLN A 76 -13.42 -6.87 0.42
CA GLN A 76 -12.31 -7.15 1.32
C GLN A 76 -12.78 -7.12 2.78
N GLU A 77 -13.66 -6.21 3.12
CA GLU A 77 -14.28 -6.14 4.45
C GLU A 77 -15.21 -7.35 4.67
N ASP A 78 -16.10 -7.67 3.73
CA ASP A 78 -16.92 -8.88 3.76
C ASP A 78 -16.08 -10.14 4.02
N MET A 79 -14.95 -10.27 3.31
CA MET A 79 -14.01 -11.39 3.49
C MET A 79 -13.38 -11.40 4.90
N LEU A 80 -13.04 -10.22 5.45
CA LEU A 80 -12.50 -10.10 6.81
C LEU A 80 -13.53 -10.63 7.83
N VAL A 81 -14.78 -10.21 7.73
CA VAL A 81 -15.87 -10.63 8.62
C VAL A 81 -16.16 -12.13 8.48
N GLU A 82 -16.14 -12.66 7.25
CA GLU A 82 -16.36 -14.10 7.01
C GLU A 82 -15.24 -14.95 7.63
N LEU A 83 -13.98 -14.54 7.46
CA LEU A 83 -12.82 -15.29 7.94
C LEU A 83 -12.58 -15.13 9.46
N TYR A 84 -12.96 -13.99 10.03
CA TYR A 84 -12.74 -13.63 11.42
C TYR A 84 -14.00 -13.07 12.07
N PRO A 85 -15.08 -13.85 12.19
CA PRO A 85 -16.39 -13.36 12.66
C PRO A 85 -16.39 -12.88 14.12
N ASP A 86 -15.39 -13.24 14.90
CA ASP A 86 -15.24 -12.83 16.30
C ASP A 86 -14.29 -11.63 16.46
N ALA A 87 -13.73 -11.10 15.37
CA ALA A 87 -12.82 -9.96 15.44
C ALA A 87 -13.56 -8.70 15.89
N LYS A 88 -12.99 -8.00 16.86
CA LYS A 88 -13.55 -6.76 17.42
C LYS A 88 -12.68 -5.54 17.18
N HIS A 89 -11.40 -5.78 16.92
CA HIS A 89 -10.42 -4.72 16.73
C HIS A 89 -9.59 -5.02 15.48
N VAL A 90 -9.67 -4.12 14.52
CA VAL A 90 -8.87 -4.15 13.28
C VAL A 90 -7.77 -3.11 13.35
N ALA A 91 -6.53 -3.50 13.11
CA ALA A 91 -5.46 -2.55 12.87
C ALA A 91 -5.34 -2.28 11.36
N ILE A 92 -5.41 -1.03 10.96
CA ILE A 92 -5.16 -0.61 9.57
C ILE A 92 -3.70 -0.14 9.51
N LEU A 93 -2.84 -0.91 8.83
CA LEU A 93 -1.40 -0.71 8.83
C LEU A 93 -0.91 -0.25 7.46
N TYR A 94 -0.35 0.95 7.36
CA TYR A 94 0.14 1.49 6.09
C TYR A 94 1.27 2.52 6.25
N CYS A 95 1.89 2.90 5.12
CA CYS A 95 2.89 3.96 5.06
C CYS A 95 2.23 5.32 4.85
N SER A 96 2.37 6.23 5.79
CA SER A 96 1.76 7.58 5.74
C SER A 96 2.25 8.45 4.56
N ALA A 97 3.38 8.10 3.95
CA ALA A 97 3.91 8.77 2.78
C ALA A 97 3.30 8.30 1.44
N GLU A 98 2.43 7.30 1.46
CA GLU A 98 1.75 6.76 0.28
C GLU A 98 0.28 7.19 0.21
N ALA A 99 -0.04 8.10 -0.69
CA ALA A 99 -1.40 8.64 -0.85
C ALA A 99 -2.44 7.57 -1.21
N ASN A 100 -2.05 6.57 -2.03
CA ASN A 100 -2.89 5.41 -2.35
C ASN A 100 -3.27 4.59 -1.14
N SER A 101 -2.33 4.38 -0.22
CA SER A 101 -2.57 3.59 1.00
C SER A 101 -3.51 4.33 1.96
N LYS A 102 -3.29 5.63 2.13
CA LYS A 102 -4.17 6.47 2.94
C LYS A 102 -5.59 6.52 2.38
N TYR A 103 -5.75 6.66 1.06
CA TYR A 103 -7.05 6.63 0.40
C TYR A 103 -7.79 5.31 0.70
N GLN A 104 -7.13 4.17 0.47
CA GLN A 104 -7.72 2.86 0.74
C GLN A 104 -8.07 2.66 2.22
N ALA A 105 -7.22 3.12 3.15
CA ALA A 105 -7.51 3.07 4.58
C ALA A 105 -8.79 3.84 4.91
N THR A 106 -8.89 5.11 4.48
CA THR A 106 -10.06 5.95 4.71
C THR A 106 -11.35 5.37 4.11
N GLU A 107 -11.27 4.75 2.92
CA GLU A 107 -12.44 4.10 2.32
C GLU A 107 -12.82 2.81 3.07
N PHE A 108 -11.84 2.01 3.47
CA PHE A 108 -12.06 0.77 4.22
C PHE A 108 -12.67 1.01 5.60
N GLU A 109 -12.28 2.10 6.27
CA GLU A 109 -12.86 2.52 7.55
C GLU A 109 -14.38 2.70 7.50
N LYS A 110 -14.92 3.18 6.37
CA LYS A 110 -16.37 3.37 6.20
C LYS A 110 -17.13 2.05 6.30
N TYR A 111 -16.59 0.97 5.73
CA TYR A 111 -17.19 -0.36 5.79
C TYR A 111 -17.10 -0.94 7.20
N LEU A 112 -15.96 -0.76 7.89
CA LEU A 112 -15.82 -1.15 9.30
C LEU A 112 -16.80 -0.40 10.21
N ASP A 113 -17.04 0.90 9.93
CA ASP A 113 -18.03 1.70 10.65
C ASP A 113 -19.46 1.20 10.43
N GLU A 114 -19.80 0.80 9.19
CA GLU A 114 -21.11 0.25 8.84
C GLU A 114 -21.39 -1.05 9.61
N ASP A 115 -20.39 -1.90 9.80
CA ASP A 115 -20.50 -3.17 10.53
C ASP A 115 -20.21 -3.03 12.04
N GLY A 116 -19.89 -1.82 12.51
CA GLY A 116 -19.63 -1.52 13.92
C GLY A 116 -18.36 -2.16 14.48
N ILE A 117 -17.39 -2.43 13.62
CA ILE A 117 -16.09 -3.01 13.99
C ILE A 117 -15.15 -1.88 14.42
N SER A 118 -14.55 -2.01 15.61
CA SER A 118 -13.58 -1.03 16.09
C SER A 118 -12.26 -1.15 15.35
N TYR A 119 -11.69 -0.03 14.92
CA TYR A 119 -10.41 -0.02 14.23
C TYR A 119 -9.47 1.05 14.77
N LYS A 120 -8.21 0.96 14.37
CA LYS A 120 -7.19 1.97 14.63
C LYS A 120 -6.13 1.95 13.55
N GLU A 121 -5.75 3.14 13.08
CA GLU A 121 -4.64 3.32 12.15
C GLU A 121 -3.29 3.16 12.84
N PHE A 122 -2.39 2.43 12.18
CA PHE A 122 -1.00 2.26 12.54
C PHE A 122 -0.15 2.64 11.34
N THR A 123 0.53 3.77 11.41
CA THR A 123 1.27 4.30 10.26
C THR A 123 2.76 4.30 10.50
N ALA A 124 3.51 3.80 9.50
CA ALA A 124 4.95 3.99 9.44
C ALA A 124 5.29 5.17 8.51
N SER A 125 6.30 5.95 8.85
CA SER A 125 6.78 7.04 7.99
C SER A 125 7.68 6.51 6.86
N ASP A 126 8.43 5.47 7.15
CA ASP A 126 9.28 4.75 6.20
C ASP A 126 9.52 3.29 6.64
N SER A 127 10.38 2.59 5.91
CA SER A 127 10.66 1.17 6.18
C SER A 127 11.39 0.89 7.51
N ASN A 128 11.95 1.89 8.18
CA ASN A 128 12.69 1.70 9.44
C ASN A 128 11.73 1.59 10.63
N ASP A 129 10.58 2.27 10.55
CA ASP A 129 9.58 2.30 11.61
C ASP A 129 8.67 1.06 11.62
N ILE A 130 8.63 0.30 10.53
CA ILE A 130 7.65 -0.78 10.32
C ILE A 130 7.68 -1.79 11.47
N GLY A 131 8.85 -2.19 11.95
CA GLY A 131 8.96 -3.20 13.01
C GLY A 131 8.25 -2.80 14.30
N SER A 132 8.44 -1.57 14.76
CA SER A 132 7.81 -1.06 15.98
C SER A 132 6.31 -0.82 15.81
N VAL A 133 5.90 -0.37 14.62
CA VAL A 133 4.48 -0.13 14.29
C VAL A 133 3.72 -1.45 14.20
N VAL A 134 4.29 -2.48 13.55
CA VAL A 134 3.71 -3.84 13.49
C VAL A 134 3.55 -4.42 14.90
N GLN A 135 4.55 -4.26 15.76
CA GLN A 135 4.45 -4.73 17.15
C GLN A 135 3.26 -4.07 17.86
N SER A 136 3.13 -2.75 17.75
CA SER A 136 2.01 -2.03 18.36
C SER A 136 0.66 -2.43 17.79
N ALA A 137 0.59 -2.69 16.49
CA ALA A 137 -0.63 -3.17 15.82
C ALA A 137 -1.02 -4.56 16.32
N THR A 138 -0.06 -5.48 16.47
CA THR A 138 -0.32 -6.85 16.96
C THR A 138 -0.73 -6.91 18.45
N GLU A 139 -0.35 -5.91 19.24
CA GLU A 139 -0.78 -5.80 20.63
C GLU A 139 -2.23 -5.30 20.77
N TYR A 140 -2.70 -4.55 19.76
CA TYR A 140 -4.04 -3.96 19.75
C TYR A 140 -5.09 -4.86 19.09
N ALA A 141 -4.77 -5.47 17.96
CA ALA A 141 -5.75 -5.98 17.01
C ALA A 141 -5.87 -7.50 16.98
N ASP A 142 -7.09 -7.95 16.69
CA ASP A 142 -7.41 -9.34 16.36
C ASP A 142 -7.02 -9.66 14.91
N VAL A 143 -7.13 -8.65 14.01
CA VAL A 143 -6.80 -8.73 12.59
C VAL A 143 -6.05 -7.47 12.16
N ILE A 144 -5.06 -7.64 11.29
CA ILE A 144 -4.34 -6.51 10.66
C ILE A 144 -4.72 -6.47 9.17
N TYR A 145 -5.29 -5.35 8.76
CA TYR A 145 -5.52 -5.02 7.36
C TYR A 145 -4.37 -4.17 6.82
N ILE A 146 -3.84 -4.54 5.67
CA ILE A 146 -2.78 -3.80 4.96
C ILE A 146 -3.30 -3.49 3.55
N PRO A 147 -3.54 -2.22 3.20
CA PRO A 147 -3.90 -1.84 1.85
C PRO A 147 -2.76 -2.10 0.86
N THR A 148 -2.99 -1.85 -0.43
CA THR A 148 -1.94 -1.90 -1.45
C THR A 148 -0.88 -0.84 -1.16
N ASP A 149 0.18 -1.24 -0.46
CA ASP A 149 1.25 -0.39 0.05
C ASP A 149 2.62 -0.92 -0.36
N ASN A 150 3.36 -0.11 -1.14
CA ASN A 150 4.66 -0.52 -1.68
C ASN A 150 5.75 -0.64 -0.60
N THR A 151 5.66 0.17 0.45
CA THR A 151 6.63 0.20 1.55
C THR A 151 6.43 -0.99 2.47
N MET A 152 5.19 -1.29 2.83
CA MET A 152 4.84 -2.46 3.64
C MET A 152 5.19 -3.75 2.93
N LEU A 153 4.80 -3.90 1.65
CA LEU A 153 5.08 -5.09 0.86
C LEU A 153 6.57 -5.42 0.76
N LYS A 154 7.42 -4.41 0.49
CA LYS A 154 8.88 -4.59 0.44
C LYS A 154 9.45 -5.09 1.76
N SER A 155 8.90 -4.65 2.87
CA SER A 155 9.36 -5.05 4.21
C SER A 155 8.94 -6.47 4.55
N VAL A 156 7.73 -6.88 4.20
CA VAL A 156 7.26 -8.26 4.35
C VAL A 156 8.12 -9.22 3.54
N ILE A 157 8.38 -8.93 2.26
CA ILE A 157 9.22 -9.77 1.38
C ILE A 157 10.65 -9.87 1.94
N ARG A 158 11.23 -8.77 2.42
CA ARG A 158 12.58 -8.76 2.97
C ARG A 158 12.69 -9.61 4.24
N ASN A 159 11.72 -9.52 5.13
CA ASN A 159 11.69 -10.28 6.38
C ASN A 159 11.46 -11.77 6.12
N SER A 160 10.54 -12.14 5.23
CA SER A 160 10.33 -13.53 4.81
C SER A 160 11.58 -14.15 4.20
N ALA A 161 12.33 -13.40 3.38
CA ALA A 161 13.59 -13.88 2.81
C ALA A 161 14.70 -14.08 3.87
N THR A 162 14.69 -13.24 4.92
CA THR A 162 15.64 -13.34 6.04
C THR A 162 15.31 -14.52 6.94
N GLU A 163 14.03 -14.74 7.24
CA GLU A 163 13.58 -15.91 8.01
C GLU A 163 13.82 -17.22 7.26
N HIS A 164 13.65 -17.26 5.94
CA HIS A 164 13.99 -18.45 5.15
C HIS A 164 15.49 -18.77 5.20
N ARG A 165 16.35 -17.77 5.19
CA ARG A 165 17.81 -17.95 5.33
C ARG A 165 18.19 -18.40 6.74
N SER A 166 17.59 -17.82 7.78
CA SER A 166 17.82 -18.23 9.16
C SER A 166 17.29 -19.63 9.43
N ASN A 167 16.10 -19.99 8.93
CA ASN A 167 15.55 -21.34 9.07
C ASN A 167 16.35 -22.40 8.30
N GLN A 168 16.99 -22.08 7.18
CA GLN A 168 17.94 -22.97 6.52
C GLN A 168 19.20 -23.17 7.38
N GLN A 169 19.72 -22.13 8.01
CA GLN A 169 20.88 -22.22 8.91
C GLN A 169 20.55 -23.03 10.18
N TYR A 170 19.33 -22.91 10.73
CA TYR A 170 18.88 -23.67 11.90
C TYR A 170 18.57 -25.14 11.57
N ARG A 171 18.10 -25.47 10.35
CA ARG A 171 17.92 -26.86 9.90
C ARG A 171 19.24 -27.62 9.79
N THR A 172 20.33 -26.93 9.46
CA THR A 172 21.67 -27.53 9.43
C THR A 172 22.31 -27.67 10.81
N SER A 173 21.79 -26.98 11.85
CA SER A 173 22.33 -27.02 13.21
C SER A 173 21.50 -27.84 14.22
N GLY A 174 20.43 -28.51 13.78
CA GLY A 174 19.72 -29.52 14.56
C GLY A 174 19.02 -29.08 15.84
N ARG A 175 18.48 -27.86 15.89
CA ARG A 175 17.64 -27.41 17.02
C ARG A 175 16.25 -27.00 16.55
N ASN A 176 15.28 -27.78 17.00
CA ASN A 176 13.86 -27.48 16.92
C ASN A 176 13.53 -26.30 17.86
N SER A 177 12.88 -25.25 17.38
CA SER A 177 12.23 -24.26 18.25
C SER A 177 10.80 -23.99 17.78
N ASP A 178 9.87 -24.22 18.70
CA ASP A 178 8.41 -24.03 18.62
C ASP A 178 8.01 -22.53 18.55
N TYR A 179 8.34 -21.79 17.50
CA TYR A 179 8.05 -20.37 17.42
C TYR A 179 7.21 -19.96 16.20
N CYS A 180 6.34 -20.83 15.72
CA CYS A 180 5.47 -20.52 14.59
C CYS A 180 4.01 -20.89 14.86
N ARG A 181 3.38 -20.28 15.87
CA ARG A 181 1.97 -20.53 16.18
C ARG A 181 1.16 -19.32 16.67
N ARG A 182 1.44 -18.11 16.29
CA ARG A 182 0.47 -17.00 16.42
C ARG A 182 0.86 -15.84 15.51
N GLY A 183 0.41 -15.86 14.31
CA GLY A 183 0.44 -14.76 13.37
C GLY A 183 -0.31 -15.16 12.12
N ARG A 184 -1.59 -14.78 12.02
CA ARG A 184 -2.37 -14.92 10.79
C ARG A 184 -2.38 -13.54 10.13
N TYR A 185 -1.85 -13.48 8.92
CA TYR A 185 -1.86 -12.29 8.07
C TYR A 185 -2.79 -12.55 6.88
N LEU A 186 -3.59 -11.58 6.52
CA LEU A 186 -4.34 -11.48 5.27
C LEU A 186 -3.66 -10.49 4.33
#